data_f64d6c0259ed81fb9f37eddf249feb01
#
_entry.id   f64d6c0259ed81fb9f37eddf249feb01
#
_cell.length_a   1.000
_cell.length_b   1.000
_cell.length_c   1.000
_cell.angle_alpha   90.00
_cell.angle_beta   90.00
_cell.angle_gamma   90.00
#
_symmetry.space_group_name_H-M   'P 1'
#
loop_
_entity.id
_entity.type
_entity.pdbx_description
1 polymer ?
#
loop_
_entity_poly.entity_id
_entity_poly.type
_entity_poly.pdbx_seq_one_letter_code
_entity_poly.pdbx_strand_id
1 'polypeptide(L)'
;TVFVPPSDPLVPDIILPPPTNANPIKFDGDTFRSVFDTGAEASFKISRKWEDVQSRAFGLDGLMHVIQPFTDFSYVKEEGPNPLSILQFDRFETSTQLRAIDFPQFTSIDSIADWTVWRVGVRNRLETRRDDSTITWFELDTYFDVNFDNPYDRNDYSNLVNNIRFTPLPWVSFSVNSQVPAFAKGFTEVNTLA
;
A
#
# COMPACT_ATOMS: atom_id res chain seq x y z
N THR A 1 28.84 29.51 1.05
CA THR A 1 27.77 29.83 0.09
C THR A 1 26.81 28.67 0.09
N VAL A 2 25.64 28.82 0.70
CA VAL A 2 24.58 27.81 0.71
C VAL A 2 23.80 27.96 -0.59
N PHE A 3 23.75 26.92 -1.39
CA PHE A 3 22.94 26.90 -2.58
C PHE A 3 21.47 26.73 -2.19
N VAL A 4 20.68 27.76 -2.45
CA VAL A 4 19.21 27.71 -2.31
C VAL A 4 18.67 27.48 -3.72
N PRO A 5 18.02 26.33 -4.00
CA PRO A 5 17.38 26.12 -5.29
C PRO A 5 16.22 27.13 -5.50
N PRO A 6 15.96 27.57 -6.72
CA PRO A 6 14.82 28.46 -6.99
C PRO A 6 13.51 27.77 -6.63
N SER A 7 12.66 28.45 -5.90
CA SER A 7 11.31 28.01 -5.55
C SER A 7 10.47 27.82 -6.82
N ASP A 8 9.85 26.65 -6.97
CA ASP A 8 8.91 26.37 -8.04
C ASP A 8 7.63 27.22 -7.82
N PRO A 9 7.24 28.09 -8.76
CA PRO A 9 6.11 29.01 -8.57
C PRO A 9 4.72 28.32 -8.55
N LEU A 10 4.65 27.00 -8.69
CA LEU A 10 3.41 26.23 -8.68
C LEU A 10 3.12 25.50 -7.35
N VAL A 11 4.04 25.53 -6.41
CA VAL A 11 3.82 25.00 -5.07
C VAL A 11 3.50 26.17 -4.17
N PRO A 12 2.28 26.30 -3.60
CA PRO A 12 2.05 27.32 -2.58
C PRO A 12 3.00 27.04 -1.42
N ASP A 13 3.78 28.05 -1.04
CA ASP A 13 4.60 28.00 0.16
C ASP A 13 3.70 27.70 1.37
N ILE A 14 3.60 26.44 1.75
CA ILE A 14 3.07 26.08 3.05
C ILE A 14 4.12 26.54 4.05
N ILE A 15 4.02 27.80 4.45
CA ILE A 15 4.77 28.32 5.58
C ILE A 15 4.21 27.59 6.80
N LEU A 16 4.81 26.44 7.12
CA LEU A 16 4.62 25.85 8.43
C LEU A 16 5.05 26.92 9.44
N PRO A 17 4.18 27.33 10.36
CA PRO A 17 4.58 28.26 11.40
C PRO A 17 5.82 27.66 12.10
N PRO A 18 6.85 28.45 12.39
CA PRO A 18 7.98 27.95 13.15
C PRO A 18 7.44 27.32 14.43
N PRO A 19 7.96 26.16 14.85
CA PRO A 19 7.47 25.48 16.04
C PRO A 19 7.59 26.44 17.22
N THR A 20 6.47 27.07 17.57
CA THR A 20 6.37 27.96 18.75
C THR A 20 6.53 27.06 19.96
N ASN A 21 7.68 27.20 20.64
CA ASN A 21 8.03 26.49 21.87
C ASN A 21 8.22 24.96 21.73
N ALA A 22 9.05 24.53 20.81
CA ALA A 22 9.69 23.23 20.95
C ALA A 22 10.60 23.32 22.21
N ASN A 23 10.09 22.91 23.37
CA ASN A 23 10.97 22.48 24.43
C ASN A 23 11.96 21.50 23.81
N PRO A 24 13.27 21.71 23.91
CA PRO A 24 14.22 20.77 23.38
C PRO A 24 13.89 19.43 23.99
N ILE A 25 13.62 18.42 23.13
CA ILE A 25 13.39 17.06 23.58
C ILE A 25 14.64 16.68 24.37
N LYS A 26 14.54 16.60 25.69
CA LYS A 26 15.63 16.11 26.51
C LYS A 26 15.66 14.61 26.37
N PHE A 27 16.60 14.11 25.61
CA PHE A 27 16.94 12.69 25.60
C PHE A 27 17.69 12.41 26.89
N ASP A 28 16.98 11.93 27.90
CA ASP A 28 17.55 11.63 29.21
C ASP A 28 17.77 10.10 29.33
N GLY A 29 18.99 9.68 29.00
CA GLY A 29 19.45 8.32 29.17
C GLY A 29 19.13 7.35 28.04
N ASP A 30 19.54 6.10 28.23
CA ASP A 30 19.26 4.99 27.32
C ASP A 30 17.77 4.64 27.38
N THR A 31 17.08 4.72 26.25
CA THR A 31 15.67 4.35 26.15
C THR A 31 15.56 2.96 25.50
N PHE A 32 14.79 2.09 26.11
CA PHE A 32 14.48 0.79 25.56
C PHE A 32 13.07 0.82 24.98
N ARG A 33 12.92 0.26 23.78
CA ARG A 33 11.66 0.13 23.10
C ARG A 33 11.50 -1.31 22.59
N SER A 34 10.34 -1.90 22.78
CA SER A 34 10.00 -3.21 22.27
C SER A 34 8.76 -3.15 21.39
N VAL A 35 8.73 -3.97 20.35
CA VAL A 35 7.59 -4.10 19.45
C VAL A 35 7.22 -5.57 19.35
N PHE A 36 5.96 -5.86 19.57
CA PHE A 36 5.35 -7.16 19.33
C PHE A 36 4.45 -7.08 18.14
N ASP A 37 4.66 -7.95 17.16
CA ASP A 37 3.85 -8.05 15.96
C ASP A 37 3.34 -9.49 15.80
N THR A 38 2.07 -9.62 15.48
CA THR A 38 1.42 -10.90 15.15
C THR A 38 0.29 -10.66 14.16
N GLY A 39 0.05 -11.67 13.32
CA GLY A 39 -1.00 -11.58 12.31
C GLY A 39 -1.38 -12.95 11.77
N ALA A 40 -2.37 -12.94 10.90
CA ALA A 40 -2.84 -14.14 10.21
C ALA A 40 -3.37 -13.78 8.83
N GLU A 41 -2.92 -14.51 7.82
CA GLU A 41 -3.45 -14.45 6.47
C GLU A 41 -4.24 -15.72 6.13
N ALA A 42 -5.38 -15.56 5.45
CA ALA A 42 -6.13 -16.65 4.87
C ALA A 42 -6.52 -16.30 3.44
N SER A 43 -6.33 -17.25 2.53
CA SER A 43 -6.74 -17.10 1.14
C SER A 43 -7.08 -18.45 0.51
N PHE A 44 -7.89 -18.42 -0.55
CA PHE A 44 -8.14 -19.60 -1.38
C PHE A 44 -8.26 -19.20 -2.86
N LYS A 45 -8.05 -20.14 -3.74
CA LYS A 45 -8.07 -19.90 -5.19
C LYS A 45 -9.16 -20.70 -5.85
N ILE A 46 -9.92 -20.04 -6.73
CA ILE A 46 -10.86 -20.65 -7.66
C ILE A 46 -10.36 -20.33 -9.05
N SER A 47 -10.31 -21.33 -9.93
CA SER A 47 -9.89 -21.10 -11.32
C SER A 47 -10.81 -21.77 -12.33
N ARG A 48 -10.93 -21.13 -13.50
CA ARG A 48 -11.61 -21.67 -14.66
C ARG A 48 -10.75 -21.47 -15.90
N LYS A 49 -10.70 -22.50 -16.75
CA LYS A 49 -9.92 -22.48 -17.99
C LYS A 49 -10.85 -22.50 -19.19
N TRP A 50 -10.47 -21.79 -20.24
CA TRP A 50 -11.05 -21.78 -21.57
C TRP A 50 -9.95 -22.02 -22.60
N GLU A 51 -9.83 -23.21 -23.14
CA GLU A 51 -8.73 -23.59 -24.03
C GLU A 51 -8.94 -23.06 -25.46
N ASP A 52 -10.20 -22.83 -25.85
CA ASP A 52 -10.57 -22.36 -27.18
C ASP A 52 -10.40 -20.88 -27.43
N VAL A 53 -10.05 -20.10 -26.38
CA VAL A 53 -9.86 -18.65 -26.49
C VAL A 53 -8.53 -18.37 -27.13
N GLN A 54 -8.53 -17.89 -28.38
CA GLN A 54 -7.33 -17.51 -29.11
C GLN A 54 -7.48 -16.13 -29.74
N SER A 55 -6.45 -15.28 -29.62
CA SER A 55 -6.41 -13.99 -30.28
C SER A 55 -4.97 -13.56 -30.54
N ARG A 56 -4.61 -13.47 -31.82
CA ARG A 56 -3.28 -12.94 -32.21
C ARG A 56 -3.11 -11.46 -31.90
N ALA A 57 -4.19 -10.66 -32.01
CA ALA A 57 -4.14 -9.23 -31.74
C ALA A 57 -3.84 -8.91 -30.26
N PHE A 58 -4.28 -9.78 -29.35
CA PHE A 58 -4.10 -9.62 -27.91
C PHE A 58 -3.09 -10.63 -27.33
N GLY A 59 -2.44 -11.43 -28.17
CA GLY A 59 -1.47 -12.42 -27.74
C GLY A 59 -2.04 -13.48 -26.80
N LEU A 60 -3.28 -13.93 -27.05
CA LEU A 60 -3.96 -14.94 -26.25
C LEU A 60 -3.84 -16.33 -26.92
N ASP A 61 -3.44 -17.32 -26.13
CA ASP A 61 -3.46 -18.74 -26.48
C ASP A 61 -3.96 -19.55 -25.27
N GLY A 62 -5.28 -19.77 -25.23
CA GLY A 62 -5.99 -20.20 -24.05
C GLY A 62 -6.14 -19.08 -23.02
N LEU A 63 -7.13 -19.19 -22.15
CA LEU A 63 -7.37 -18.24 -21.07
C LEU A 63 -7.67 -18.98 -19.77
N MET A 64 -7.05 -18.58 -18.69
CA MET A 64 -7.37 -19.05 -17.35
C MET A 64 -7.71 -17.85 -16.46
N HIS A 65 -8.89 -17.87 -15.86
CA HIS A 65 -9.28 -16.90 -14.84
C HIS A 65 -9.05 -17.50 -13.46
N VAL A 66 -8.29 -16.80 -12.64
CA VAL A 66 -8.03 -17.15 -11.25
C VAL A 66 -8.60 -16.05 -10.37
N ILE A 67 -9.48 -16.41 -9.46
CA ILE A 67 -10.04 -15.53 -8.43
C ILE A 67 -9.48 -16.01 -7.09
N GLN A 68 -8.86 -15.09 -6.34
CA GLN A 68 -8.28 -15.37 -5.04
C GLN A 68 -8.80 -14.35 -4.02
N PRO A 69 -9.93 -14.63 -3.32
CA PRO A 69 -10.27 -13.89 -2.12
C PRO A 69 -9.19 -14.09 -1.06
N PHE A 70 -8.90 -13.04 -0.32
CA PHE A 70 -7.94 -13.10 0.78
C PHE A 70 -8.40 -12.22 1.93
N THR A 71 -7.93 -12.54 3.10
CA THR A 71 -8.07 -11.73 4.29
C THR A 71 -6.78 -11.79 5.08
N ASP A 72 -6.41 -10.69 5.67
CA ASP A 72 -5.16 -10.50 6.36
C ASP A 72 -5.39 -9.63 7.59
N PHE A 73 -4.97 -10.09 8.74
CA PHE A 73 -5.11 -9.41 10.02
C PHE A 73 -3.73 -9.16 10.61
N SER A 74 -3.48 -7.94 11.04
CA SER A 74 -2.24 -7.55 11.70
C SER A 74 -2.53 -6.85 13.02
N TYR A 75 -1.79 -7.24 14.03
CA TYR A 75 -1.78 -6.64 15.36
C TYR A 75 -0.35 -6.30 15.74
N VAL A 76 -0.08 -5.03 15.90
CA VAL A 76 1.23 -4.49 16.33
C VAL A 76 1.04 -3.75 17.63
N LYS A 77 1.83 -4.11 18.64
CA LYS A 77 1.86 -3.45 19.94
C LYS A 77 3.26 -2.97 20.25
N GLU A 78 3.36 -1.71 20.59
CA GLU A 78 4.59 -1.07 21.00
C GLU A 78 4.59 -0.84 22.50
N GLU A 79 5.74 -1.08 23.14
CA GLU A 79 6.01 -0.70 24.52
C GLU A 79 7.29 0.14 24.58
N GLY A 80 7.20 1.30 25.19
CA GLY A 80 8.32 2.22 25.36
C GLY A 80 7.93 3.66 25.10
N PRO A 81 8.90 4.53 24.83
CA PRO A 81 8.65 5.93 24.54
C PRO A 81 7.90 6.08 23.21
N ASN A 82 6.93 7.00 23.20
CA ASN A 82 6.17 7.31 22.00
C ASN A 82 7.12 7.67 20.84
N PRO A 83 6.82 7.23 19.59
CA PRO A 83 7.62 7.57 18.41
C PRO A 83 7.96 9.04 18.26
N LEU A 84 7.05 9.93 18.67
CA LEU A 84 7.26 11.39 18.61
C LEU A 84 8.21 11.92 19.72
N SER A 85 8.55 11.12 20.72
CA SER A 85 9.41 11.51 21.84
C SER A 85 10.85 11.01 21.72
N ILE A 86 11.16 10.25 20.68
CA ILE A 86 12.50 9.75 20.39
C ILE A 86 13.09 10.42 19.16
N LEU A 87 14.42 10.41 19.04
CA LEU A 87 15.09 10.87 17.84
C LEU A 87 14.79 9.89 16.69
N GLN A 88 14.17 10.39 15.63
CA GLN A 88 13.84 9.58 14.45
C GLN A 88 15.07 9.46 13.56
N PHE A 89 15.56 8.24 13.38
CA PHE A 89 16.58 7.89 12.40
C PHE A 89 15.95 7.33 11.11
N ASP A 90 14.71 6.87 11.20
CA ASP A 90 13.95 6.38 10.06
C ASP A 90 13.43 7.54 9.22
N ARG A 91 13.60 7.42 7.91
CA ARG A 91 13.00 8.36 6.98
C ARG A 91 11.51 8.04 6.82
N PHE A 92 10.67 8.88 7.40
CA PHE A 92 9.23 8.79 7.19
C PHE A 92 8.88 9.32 5.81
N GLU A 93 8.45 8.44 4.90
CA GLU A 93 7.88 8.83 3.61
C GLU A 93 6.36 8.84 3.73
N THR A 94 5.76 9.99 3.48
CA THR A 94 4.31 10.10 3.38
C THR A 94 3.84 9.40 2.11
N SER A 95 2.86 8.51 2.23
CA SER A 95 2.26 7.80 1.11
C SER A 95 0.75 7.83 1.23
N THR A 96 0.07 8.02 0.11
CA THR A 96 -1.38 7.88 0.01
C THR A 96 -1.81 6.41 -0.11
N GLN A 97 -0.88 5.52 -0.39
CA GLN A 97 -1.17 4.09 -0.47
C GLN A 97 -1.34 3.48 0.93
N LEU A 98 -2.23 2.50 1.03
CA LEU A 98 -2.37 1.72 2.25
C LEU A 98 -1.04 1.03 2.58
N ARG A 99 -0.67 1.08 3.85
CA ARG A 99 0.55 0.43 4.32
C ARG A 99 0.48 -1.07 4.09
N ALA A 100 1.65 -1.68 3.86
CA ALA A 100 1.75 -3.11 3.89
C ALA A 100 1.32 -3.62 5.28
N ILE A 101 0.48 -4.63 5.30
CA ILE A 101 0.04 -5.30 6.54
C ILE A 101 1.14 -6.21 7.08
N ASP A 102 2.02 -6.63 6.19
CA ASP A 102 3.20 -7.40 6.53
C ASP A 102 4.07 -6.69 7.55
N PHE A 103 4.92 -7.47 8.17
CA PHE A 103 5.89 -7.07 9.16
C PHE A 103 6.39 -5.64 8.99
N PRO A 104 6.36 -4.80 10.04
CA PRO A 104 6.96 -3.48 9.98
C PRO A 104 8.39 -3.62 9.47
N GLN A 105 8.70 -2.89 8.39
CA GLN A 105 10.00 -3.00 7.75
C GLN A 105 11.10 -2.78 8.78
N PHE A 106 12.11 -3.63 8.77
CA PHE A 106 13.26 -3.55 9.70
C PHE A 106 13.94 -2.18 9.75
N THR A 107 13.65 -1.34 8.77
CA THR A 107 14.20 0.02 8.64
C THR A 107 13.32 1.09 9.27
N SER A 108 12.17 0.75 9.84
CA SER A 108 11.20 1.71 10.39
C SER A 108 10.92 1.44 11.86
N ILE A 109 11.95 1.21 12.66
CA ILE A 109 11.81 0.87 14.07
C ILE A 109 11.30 2.06 14.89
N ASP A 110 11.80 3.26 14.58
CA ASP A 110 11.51 4.47 15.37
C ASP A 110 10.08 4.98 15.16
N SER A 111 9.51 4.73 13.98
CA SER A 111 8.18 5.21 13.60
C SER A 111 7.06 4.19 13.80
N ILE A 112 7.37 2.98 14.31
CA ILE A 112 6.35 1.97 14.59
C ILE A 112 5.46 2.47 15.73
N ALA A 113 4.16 2.38 15.55
CA ALA A 113 3.14 2.67 16.55
C ALA A 113 2.17 1.50 16.69
N ASP A 114 1.36 1.53 17.72
CA ASP A 114 0.27 0.56 17.90
C ASP A 114 -0.60 0.52 16.64
N TRP A 115 -0.89 -0.68 16.15
CA TRP A 115 -1.66 -0.85 14.93
C TRP A 115 -2.47 -2.14 14.98
N THR A 116 -3.77 -2.04 14.72
CA THR A 116 -4.66 -3.20 14.60
C THR A 116 -5.54 -2.99 13.36
N VAL A 117 -5.27 -3.76 12.31
CA VAL A 117 -5.93 -3.62 11.02
C VAL A 117 -6.33 -4.98 10.47
N TRP A 118 -7.50 -5.01 9.87
CA TRP A 118 -7.99 -6.17 9.14
C TRP A 118 -8.22 -5.81 7.67
N ARG A 119 -7.41 -6.37 6.78
CA ARG A 119 -7.53 -6.20 5.32
C ARG A 119 -8.36 -7.30 4.72
N VAL A 120 -9.28 -6.92 3.84
CA VAL A 120 -10.11 -7.84 3.06
C VAL A 120 -9.99 -7.48 1.60
N GLY A 121 -9.80 -8.47 0.75
CA GLY A 121 -9.64 -8.22 -0.67
C GLY A 121 -9.87 -9.42 -1.57
N VAL A 122 -9.77 -9.14 -2.87
CA VAL A 122 -9.85 -10.16 -3.91
C VAL A 122 -8.84 -9.83 -5.01
N ARG A 123 -8.06 -10.84 -5.40
CA ARG A 123 -7.16 -10.79 -6.55
C ARG A 123 -7.81 -11.53 -7.70
N ASN A 124 -7.94 -10.87 -8.84
CA ASN A 124 -8.40 -11.45 -10.08
C ASN A 124 -7.26 -11.45 -11.07
N ARG A 125 -7.00 -12.61 -11.69
CA ARG A 125 -5.97 -12.75 -12.71
C ARG A 125 -6.53 -13.46 -13.92
N LEU A 126 -6.25 -12.92 -15.10
CA LEU A 126 -6.41 -13.59 -16.37
C LEU A 126 -5.03 -14.00 -16.88
N GLU A 127 -4.81 -15.28 -17.00
CA GLU A 127 -3.54 -15.85 -17.43
C GLU A 127 -3.70 -16.48 -18.81
N THR A 128 -2.69 -16.37 -19.65
CA THR A 128 -2.65 -16.98 -20.98
C THR A 128 -1.28 -17.62 -21.21
N ARG A 129 -1.20 -18.51 -22.20
CA ARG A 129 0.10 -19.05 -22.63
C ARG A 129 0.74 -18.14 -23.67
N ARG A 130 2.05 -18.01 -23.56
CA ARG A 130 2.88 -17.33 -24.55
C ARG A 130 4.26 -17.98 -24.54
N ASP A 131 4.75 -18.41 -25.71
CA ASP A 131 6.05 -19.05 -25.88
C ASP A 131 6.35 -20.13 -24.82
N ASP A 132 5.41 -21.08 -24.65
CA ASP A 132 5.44 -22.19 -23.69
C ASP A 132 5.43 -21.79 -22.19
N SER A 133 5.25 -20.51 -21.88
CA SER A 133 5.12 -20.02 -20.52
C SER A 133 3.72 -19.46 -20.24
N THR A 134 3.29 -19.53 -18.98
CA THR A 134 2.08 -18.87 -18.51
C THR A 134 2.41 -17.44 -18.08
N ILE A 135 1.69 -16.48 -18.65
CA ILE A 135 1.84 -15.08 -18.31
C ILE A 135 0.54 -14.50 -17.75
N THR A 136 0.63 -13.56 -16.86
CA THR A 136 -0.50 -12.76 -16.40
C THR A 136 -0.80 -11.68 -17.43
N TRP A 137 -1.94 -11.84 -18.13
CA TRP A 137 -2.40 -10.91 -19.16
C TRP A 137 -3.16 -9.73 -18.57
N PHE A 138 -3.95 -9.99 -17.51
CA PHE A 138 -4.67 -8.97 -16.74
C PHE A 138 -4.66 -9.34 -15.27
N GLU A 139 -4.46 -8.36 -14.42
CA GLU A 139 -4.50 -8.48 -12.96
C GLU A 139 -5.30 -7.32 -12.38
N LEU A 140 -6.18 -7.64 -11.45
CA LEU A 140 -6.95 -6.67 -10.67
C LEU A 140 -6.92 -7.10 -9.21
N ASP A 141 -6.23 -6.34 -8.37
CA ASP A 141 -6.26 -6.48 -6.92
C ASP A 141 -7.15 -5.38 -6.34
N THR A 142 -8.21 -5.79 -5.64
CA THR A 142 -9.13 -4.88 -4.97
C THR A 142 -9.15 -5.22 -3.50
N TYR A 143 -8.90 -4.23 -2.63
CA TYR A 143 -8.91 -4.44 -1.18
C TYR A 143 -9.19 -3.15 -0.42
N PHE A 144 -9.58 -3.29 0.84
CA PHE A 144 -9.73 -2.22 1.80
C PHE A 144 -9.38 -2.71 3.21
N ASP A 145 -9.14 -1.77 4.09
CA ASP A 145 -8.81 -2.03 5.49
C ASP A 145 -9.97 -1.64 6.40
N VAL A 146 -10.20 -2.47 7.41
CA VAL A 146 -11.00 -2.16 8.60
C VAL A 146 -10.02 -1.78 9.71
N ASN A 147 -10.06 -0.55 10.15
CA ASN A 147 -9.16 0.00 11.14
C ASN A 147 -9.78 -0.14 12.53
N PHE A 148 -9.18 -0.94 13.41
CA PHE A 148 -9.56 -1.01 14.82
C PHE A 148 -8.71 -0.05 15.67
N ASP A 149 -7.42 0.05 15.32
CA ASP A 149 -6.47 1.01 15.86
C ASP A 149 -5.45 1.30 14.76
N ASN A 150 -5.50 2.50 14.20
CA ASN A 150 -4.62 2.89 13.11
C ASN A 150 -4.18 4.35 13.29
N PRO A 151 -2.94 4.60 13.71
CA PRO A 151 -2.45 5.97 13.92
C PRO A 151 -2.31 6.76 12.62
N TYR A 152 -2.33 6.08 11.47
CA TYR A 152 -2.14 6.68 10.14
C TYR A 152 -3.46 6.96 9.42
N ASP A 153 -4.55 6.33 9.83
CA ASP A 153 -5.88 6.56 9.28
C ASP A 153 -6.92 6.49 10.42
N ARG A 154 -7.60 7.60 10.66
CA ARG A 154 -8.60 7.73 11.73
C ARG A 154 -9.99 7.25 11.34
N ASN A 155 -10.19 6.87 10.08
CA ASN A 155 -11.45 6.33 9.63
C ASN A 155 -11.55 4.84 9.98
N ASP A 156 -12.74 4.38 10.33
CA ASP A 156 -13.00 2.97 10.62
C ASP A 156 -12.74 2.06 9.40
N TYR A 157 -12.86 2.63 8.20
CA TYR A 157 -12.63 1.96 6.93
C TYR A 157 -11.73 2.81 6.05
N SER A 158 -10.75 2.18 5.44
CA SER A 158 -9.93 2.84 4.43
C SER A 158 -10.69 3.06 3.12
N ASN A 159 -10.07 3.76 2.20
CA ASN A 159 -10.51 3.78 0.81
C ASN A 159 -10.41 2.39 0.19
N LEU A 160 -11.29 2.11 -0.78
CA LEU A 160 -11.17 0.93 -1.63
C LEU A 160 -10.01 1.16 -2.60
N VAL A 161 -8.99 0.34 -2.50
CA VAL A 161 -7.82 0.37 -3.39
C VAL A 161 -8.02 -0.62 -4.51
N ASN A 162 -7.75 -0.19 -5.73
CA ASN A 162 -7.76 -1.04 -6.92
C ASN A 162 -6.42 -0.88 -7.64
N ASN A 163 -5.72 -1.98 -7.81
CA ASN A 163 -4.48 -2.05 -8.58
C ASN A 163 -4.77 -2.88 -9.83
N ILE A 164 -4.73 -2.24 -10.99
CA ILE A 164 -4.97 -2.87 -12.28
C ILE A 164 -3.64 -2.94 -13.02
N ARG A 165 -3.33 -4.10 -13.56
CA ARG A 165 -2.24 -4.30 -14.52
C ARG A 165 -2.75 -5.02 -15.73
N PHE A 166 -2.43 -4.50 -16.90
CA PHE A 166 -2.82 -5.07 -18.19
C PHE A 166 -1.61 -5.14 -19.12
N THR A 167 -1.27 -6.36 -19.55
CA THR A 167 -0.11 -6.63 -20.40
C THR A 167 -0.56 -7.35 -21.68
N PRO A 168 -1.16 -6.61 -22.64
CA PRO A 168 -1.68 -7.22 -23.86
C PRO A 168 -0.58 -7.81 -24.75
N LEU A 169 0.59 -7.20 -24.76
CA LEU A 169 1.73 -7.60 -25.59
C LEU A 169 3.01 -7.62 -24.74
N PRO A 170 4.06 -8.38 -25.13
CA PRO A 170 5.28 -8.51 -24.33
C PRO A 170 6.00 -7.18 -24.05
N TRP A 171 5.79 -6.20 -24.90
CA TRP A 171 6.44 -4.88 -24.85
C TRP A 171 5.51 -3.74 -24.43
N VAL A 172 4.24 -4.05 -24.06
CA VAL A 172 3.26 -3.06 -23.60
C VAL A 172 2.65 -3.50 -22.28
N SER A 173 2.74 -2.65 -21.27
CA SER A 173 2.09 -2.83 -19.97
C SER A 173 1.45 -1.51 -19.53
N PHE A 174 0.21 -1.60 -19.07
CA PHE A 174 -0.53 -0.50 -18.46
C PHE A 174 -0.77 -0.80 -17.00
N SER A 175 -0.52 0.16 -16.12
CA SER A 175 -0.84 0.07 -14.70
C SER A 175 -1.72 1.24 -14.29
N VAL A 176 -2.78 0.94 -13.54
CA VAL A 176 -3.68 1.94 -12.96
C VAL A 176 -3.84 1.63 -11.49
N ASN A 177 -3.48 2.58 -10.64
CA ASN A 177 -3.76 2.51 -9.21
C ASN A 177 -4.86 3.54 -8.90
N SER A 178 -5.93 3.10 -8.26
CA SER A 178 -7.01 3.99 -7.87
C SER A 178 -7.43 3.77 -6.44
N GLN A 179 -7.80 4.85 -5.77
CA GLN A 179 -8.37 4.84 -4.44
C GLN A 179 -9.73 5.53 -4.49
N VAL A 180 -10.76 4.80 -4.12
CA VAL A 180 -12.14 5.27 -4.14
C VAL A 180 -12.71 5.16 -2.73
N PRO A 181 -13.30 6.23 -2.17
CA PRO A 181 -13.93 6.14 -0.87
C PRO A 181 -15.15 5.21 -0.95
N ALA A 182 -15.06 4.04 -0.30
CA ALA A 182 -16.13 3.04 -0.34
C ALA A 182 -17.32 3.45 0.54
N PHE A 183 -17.05 4.16 1.63
CA PHE A 183 -18.04 4.51 2.66
C PHE A 183 -18.21 6.02 2.85
N ALA A 184 -17.45 6.85 2.14
CA ALA A 184 -17.53 8.30 2.14
C ALA A 184 -17.87 8.83 0.73
N LYS A 185 -18.22 10.13 0.64
CA LYS A 185 -18.48 10.75 -0.66
C LYS A 185 -17.22 11.37 -1.21
N GLY A 186 -16.94 11.12 -2.50
CA GLY A 186 -15.86 11.77 -3.24
C GLY A 186 -14.95 10.78 -3.97
N PHE A 187 -14.09 11.31 -4.79
CA PHE A 187 -13.07 10.57 -5.53
C PHE A 187 -11.71 10.97 -4.99
N THR A 188 -10.86 10.03 -4.62
CA THR A 188 -9.65 10.37 -3.89
C THR A 188 -8.43 10.45 -4.81
N GLU A 189 -8.13 9.42 -5.58
CA GLU A 189 -6.88 9.37 -6.35
C GLU A 189 -6.95 8.37 -7.50
N VAL A 190 -6.34 8.72 -8.65
CA VAL A 190 -6.02 7.78 -9.73
C VAL A 190 -4.65 8.08 -10.29
N ASN A 191 -3.79 7.08 -10.27
CA ASN A 191 -2.48 7.12 -10.89
C ASN A 191 -2.43 6.13 -12.06
N THR A 192 -1.92 6.57 -13.20
CA THR A 192 -1.75 5.74 -14.38
C THR A 192 -0.30 5.73 -14.83
N LEU A 193 0.20 4.55 -15.20
CA LEU A 193 1.51 4.36 -15.80
C LEU A 193 1.35 3.47 -17.04
N ALA A 194 1.97 3.89 -18.15
CA ALA A 194 1.97 3.19 -19.42
C ALA A 194 3.40 2.89 -19.88
#